data_77f9d15f311fb4127c0ae24389dd7c26
#
_entry.id   77f9d15f311fb4127c0ae24389dd7c26
#
_cell.length_a   1.000
_cell.length_b   1.000
_cell.length_c   1.000
_cell.angle_alpha   90.00
_cell.angle_beta   90.00
_cell.angle_gamma   90.00
#
_symmetry.space_group_name_H-M   'P 1'
#
loop_
_entity.id
_entity.type
_entity.pdbx_description
1 polymer ?
#
loop_
_entity_poly.entity_id
_entity_poly.type
_entity_poly.pdbx_seq_one_letter_code
_entity_poly.pdbx_strand_id
1 'polypeptide(L)'
;MDTQLNTAGQEALDMRVFIPIERHKKLIQLFKELPVDKSFVFINDHDPIPLYYEFRSIYGDVVGWEYLNRGGREWMVKVTRT
;
A
#
# COMPACT_ATOMS: atom_id res chain seq x y z
N MET A 1 -5.56 17.31 -11.26
CA MET A 1 -5.50 16.93 -10.85
C MET A 1 -4.86 16.40 -10.52
N ASP A 2 -4.46 16.48 -10.35
CA ASP A 2 -4.20 15.69 -9.96
C ASP A 2 -3.50 15.58 -9.01
N THR A 3 -3.62 15.17 -8.26
CA THR A 3 -3.07 14.95 -7.08
C THR A 3 -2.10 13.91 -7.11
N GLN A 4 -1.37 13.88 -8.10
CA GLN A 4 -0.39 12.92 -8.26
C GLN A 4 0.72 13.18 -7.37
N LEU A 5 1.10 12.28 -6.56
CA LEU A 5 2.36 12.27 -5.89
C LEU A 5 3.35 11.73 -6.87
N ASN A 6 4.57 12.01 -6.68
CA ASN A 6 5.59 11.66 -7.62
C ASN A 6 5.97 10.20 -7.48
N THR A 7 5.14 9.32 -7.98
CA THR A 7 5.28 7.89 -7.80
C THR A 7 5.26 7.17 -9.13
N ALA A 8 6.05 7.63 -10.07
CA ALA A 8 6.18 7.02 -11.38
C ALA A 8 4.82 6.93 -12.11
N GLY A 9 4.04 7.97 -11.98
CA GLY A 9 2.74 8.02 -12.65
C GLY A 9 1.60 7.38 -11.89
N GLN A 10 1.89 6.75 -10.76
CA GLN A 10 0.85 6.14 -9.97
C GLN A 10 0.28 7.13 -8.97
N GLU A 11 -1.01 7.08 -8.79
CA GLU A 11 -1.67 7.88 -7.78
C GLU A 11 -1.50 7.20 -6.44
N ALA A 12 -1.14 7.95 -5.41
CA ALA A 12 -1.02 7.40 -4.08
C ALA A 12 -2.37 7.44 -3.38
N LEU A 13 -2.76 6.31 -2.81
CA LEU A 13 -4.03 6.18 -2.13
C LEU A 13 -3.85 6.56 -0.68
N ASP A 14 -4.45 7.66 -0.27
CA ASP A 14 -4.27 8.16 1.10
C ASP A 14 -5.20 7.40 2.04
N MET A 15 -4.64 6.43 2.75
CA MET A 15 -5.42 5.62 3.68
C MET A 15 -5.68 6.32 5.00
N ARG A 16 -5.05 7.48 5.23
CA ARG A 16 -5.24 8.22 6.49
C ARG A 16 -6.65 8.75 6.66
N VAL A 17 -7.41 8.86 5.55
CA VAL A 17 -8.80 9.33 5.61
C VAL A 17 -9.75 8.27 6.13
N PHE A 18 -9.28 7.03 6.31
CA PHE A 18 -10.12 5.93 6.80
C PHE A 18 -9.65 5.51 8.18
N ILE A 19 -10.56 4.96 8.97
CA ILE A 19 -10.17 4.36 10.26
C ILE A 19 -9.36 3.07 10.01
N PRO A 20 -8.51 2.65 10.95
CA PRO A 20 -7.59 1.54 10.70
C PRO A 20 -8.20 0.26 10.17
N ILE A 21 -9.35 -0.15 10.68
CA ILE A 21 -9.95 -1.40 10.21
C ILE A 21 -10.43 -1.27 8.76
N GLU A 22 -10.85 -0.09 8.36
CA GLU A 22 -11.25 0.16 6.98
C GLU A 22 -10.04 0.16 6.05
N ARG A 23 -8.93 0.74 6.50
CA ARG A 23 -7.70 0.73 5.73
C ARG A 23 -7.28 -0.69 5.41
N HIS A 24 -7.32 -1.53 6.42
CA HIS A 24 -6.93 -2.92 6.34
C HIS A 24 -7.75 -3.65 5.28
N LYS A 25 -9.08 -3.55 5.38
CA LYS A 25 -9.97 -4.21 4.43
C LYS A 25 -9.76 -3.72 3.01
N LYS A 26 -9.60 -2.41 2.84
CA LYS A 26 -9.43 -1.84 1.50
C LYS A 26 -8.14 -2.28 0.87
N LEU A 27 -7.06 -2.31 1.65
CA LEU A 27 -5.74 -2.68 1.11
C LEU A 27 -5.68 -4.17 0.78
N ILE A 28 -6.30 -5.01 1.60
CA ILE A 28 -6.38 -6.44 1.30
C ILE A 28 -7.16 -6.65 -0.01
N GLN A 29 -8.27 -5.95 -0.16
CA GLN A 29 -9.09 -6.08 -1.37
C GLN A 29 -8.35 -5.61 -2.61
N LEU A 30 -7.61 -4.49 -2.49
CA LEU A 30 -6.82 -4.00 -3.60
C LEU A 30 -5.79 -5.01 -4.05
N PHE A 31 -5.10 -5.64 -3.10
CA PHE A 31 -4.09 -6.62 -3.46
C PHE A 31 -4.73 -7.86 -4.08
N LYS A 32 -5.89 -8.27 -3.57
CA LYS A 32 -6.59 -9.42 -4.11
C LYS A 32 -6.91 -9.24 -5.58
N GLU A 33 -7.20 -8.01 -5.98
CA GLU A 33 -7.57 -7.70 -7.37
C GLU A 33 -6.40 -7.27 -8.23
N LEU A 34 -5.21 -7.20 -7.65
CA LEU A 34 -4.04 -6.67 -8.35
C LEU A 34 -3.46 -7.73 -9.28
N PRO A 35 -3.36 -7.43 -10.58
CA PRO A 35 -2.75 -8.40 -11.51
C PRO A 35 -1.26 -8.56 -11.26
N VAL A 36 -0.70 -9.64 -11.76
CA VAL A 36 0.74 -9.90 -11.69
C VAL A 36 1.49 -8.76 -12.38
N ASP A 37 2.60 -8.36 -11.79
CA ASP A 37 3.46 -7.27 -12.26
C ASP A 37 2.84 -5.88 -12.16
N LYS A 38 1.71 -5.76 -11.50
CA LYS A 38 1.12 -4.44 -11.23
C LYS A 38 1.35 -4.06 -9.78
N SER A 39 1.15 -2.78 -9.50
CA SER A 39 1.41 -2.25 -8.17
C SER A 39 0.43 -1.13 -7.83
N PHE A 40 0.36 -0.82 -6.56
CA PHE A 40 -0.31 0.39 -6.10
C PHE A 40 0.54 1.02 -4.99
N VAL A 41 0.31 2.30 -4.75
CA VAL A 41 1.01 3.04 -3.71
C VAL A 41 -0.01 3.55 -2.72
N PHE A 42 0.27 3.44 -1.43
CA PHE A 42 -0.63 3.98 -0.42
C PHE A 42 0.15 4.77 0.63
N ILE A 43 -0.56 5.66 1.32
CA ILE A 43 -0.01 6.48 2.39
C ILE A 43 -0.70 6.09 3.69
N ASN A 44 0.09 5.90 4.73
CA ASN A 44 -0.41 5.63 6.07
C ASN A 44 0.22 6.62 7.05
N ASP A 45 -0.34 6.74 8.24
CA ASP A 45 0.16 7.69 9.22
C ASP A 45 1.12 7.08 10.24
N HIS A 46 1.46 5.83 10.06
CA HIS A 46 2.48 5.13 10.85
C HIS A 46 2.98 3.96 10.01
N ASP A 47 4.03 3.29 10.48
CA ASP A 47 4.64 2.18 9.73
C ASP A 47 3.63 1.06 9.54
N PRO A 48 3.26 0.73 8.30
CA PRO A 48 2.27 -0.31 8.05
C PRO A 48 2.87 -1.72 7.97
N ILE A 49 3.99 -1.96 8.62
CA ILE A 49 4.66 -3.27 8.56
C ILE A 49 3.77 -4.44 9.01
N PRO A 50 2.85 -4.28 9.98
CA PRO A 50 1.96 -5.40 10.31
C PRO A 50 1.12 -5.84 9.12
N LEU A 51 0.76 -4.92 8.24
CA LEU A 51 0.01 -5.25 7.04
C LEU A 51 0.84 -6.07 6.07
N TYR A 52 2.14 -5.76 5.98
CA TYR A 52 3.06 -6.55 5.15
C TYR A 52 3.07 -8.01 5.60
N TYR A 53 3.16 -8.25 6.90
CA TYR A 53 3.16 -9.61 7.41
C TYR A 53 1.84 -10.31 7.13
N GLU A 54 0.75 -9.59 7.17
CA GLU A 54 -0.53 -10.17 6.84
C GLU A 54 -0.64 -10.53 5.37
N PHE A 55 -0.19 -9.65 4.48
CA PHE A 55 -0.13 -9.96 3.05
C PHE A 55 0.70 -11.22 2.81
N ARG A 56 1.87 -11.31 3.46
CA ARG A 56 2.72 -12.48 3.32
C ARG A 56 2.04 -13.75 3.84
N SER A 57 1.29 -13.62 4.91
CA SER A 57 0.57 -14.74 5.47
C SER A 57 -0.51 -15.26 4.54
N ILE A 58 -1.21 -14.37 3.85
CA ILE A 58 -2.30 -14.75 2.96
C ILE A 58 -1.80 -15.16 1.58
N TYR A 59 -0.87 -14.41 1.02
CA TYR A 59 -0.49 -14.55 -0.38
C TYR A 59 0.91 -15.12 -0.61
N GLY A 60 1.72 -15.25 0.43
CA GLY A 60 3.05 -15.84 0.29
C GLY A 60 4.05 -14.91 -0.37
N ASP A 61 4.88 -15.49 -1.24
CA ASP A 61 6.02 -14.77 -1.79
C ASP A 61 5.70 -13.81 -2.93
N VAL A 62 4.43 -13.63 -3.27
CA VAL A 62 4.06 -12.79 -4.40
C VAL A 62 3.85 -11.34 -4.00
N VAL A 63 4.30 -10.94 -2.83
CA VAL A 63 4.13 -9.59 -2.31
C VAL A 63 5.45 -8.85 -2.36
N GLY A 64 5.52 -7.80 -3.20
CA GLY A 64 6.62 -6.86 -3.19
C GLY A 64 6.24 -5.68 -2.31
N TRP A 65 7.16 -5.21 -1.50
CA TRP A 65 6.90 -4.15 -0.52
C TRP A 65 8.07 -3.20 -0.52
N GLU A 66 7.83 -1.97 -0.89
CA GLU A 66 8.89 -0.99 -0.98
C GLU A 66 8.47 0.30 -0.30
N TYR A 67 9.25 0.75 0.68
CA TYR A 67 9.00 2.04 1.31
C TYR A 67 9.47 3.14 0.38
N LEU A 68 8.56 4.03 0.00
CA LEU A 68 8.91 5.22 -0.78
C LEU A 68 9.14 6.42 0.13
N ASN A 69 8.53 6.42 1.30
CA ASN A 69 8.76 7.44 2.31
C ASN A 69 8.56 6.83 3.68
N ARG A 70 9.42 7.18 4.62
CA ARG A 70 9.37 6.68 6.00
C ARG A 70 9.34 7.85 6.96
N GLY A 71 8.47 7.75 7.94
CA GLY A 71 8.51 8.66 9.06
C GLY A 71 7.38 9.65 9.07
N GLY A 72 7.20 10.25 10.23
CA GLY A 72 6.15 11.22 10.43
C GLY A 72 4.78 10.60 10.26
N ARG A 73 3.92 11.34 9.59
CA ARG A 73 2.56 10.90 9.35
C ARG A 73 2.32 10.58 7.88
N GLU A 74 3.39 10.41 7.13
CA GLU A 74 3.29 10.11 5.71
C GLU A 74 4.19 8.93 5.37
N TRP A 75 3.84 7.76 5.84
CA TRP A 75 4.52 6.54 5.45
C TRP A 75 3.95 6.12 4.10
N MET A 76 4.80 6.06 3.09
CA MET A 76 4.35 5.74 1.74
C MET A 76 4.98 4.43 1.30
N VAL A 77 4.15 3.52 0.81
CA VAL A 77 4.60 2.19 0.44
C VAL A 77 4.06 1.82 -0.93
N LYS A 78 4.93 1.23 -1.74
CA LYS A 78 4.53 0.66 -3.02
C LYS A 78 4.41 -0.84 -2.85
N VAL A 79 3.25 -1.37 -3.16
CA VAL A 79 2.96 -2.80 -3.08
C VAL A 79 2.84 -3.34 -4.49
N THR A 80 3.59 -4.38 -4.78
CA THR A 80 3.63 -4.98 -6.12
C THR A 80 3.24 -6.45 -6.02
N ARG A 81 2.49 -6.92 -7.00
CA ARG A 81 2.22 -8.34 -7.10
C ARG A 81 3.23 -8.97 -8.04
N THR A 82 4.09 -9.77 -7.50
CA THR A 82 5.12 -10.48 -8.29
C THR A 82 4.74 -11.96 -8.55
#